data_6d1d16228a92e4a1d7951fad03be57d3
#
_entry.id   6d1d16228a92e4a1d7951fad03be57d3
#
_cell.length_a   1.000
_cell.length_b   1.000
_cell.length_c   1.000
_cell.angle_alpha   90.00
_cell.angle_beta   90.00
_cell.angle_gamma   90.00
#
_symmetry.space_group_name_H-M   'P 1'
#
loop_
_entity.id
_entity.type
_entity.pdbx_description
1 polymer ?
#
loop_
_entity_poly.entity_id
_entity_poly.type
_entity_poly.pdbx_seq_one_letter_code
_entity_poly.pdbx_strand_id
1 'polypeptide(L)'
;MKPDLGIKEKDLTEINDLLNHVLADGNVLYIKLRKFHWNLSGDNFMELHKLFEEQYDAVAEAIDEVAERISTLGGVAIGTTSEFA
;
A
#
# COMPACT_ATOMS: atom_id res chain seq x y z
N MET A 1 -20.56 -8.96 -2.18
CA MET A 1 -20.77 -10.25 -2.87
C MET A 1 -19.48 -11.06 -2.80
N LYS A 2 -19.58 -12.31 -2.38
CA LYS A 2 -18.40 -13.18 -2.31
C LYS A 2 -18.17 -13.82 -3.68
N PRO A 3 -16.99 -13.66 -4.29
CA PRO A 3 -16.70 -14.32 -5.55
C PRO A 3 -16.52 -15.83 -5.36
N ASP A 4 -16.98 -16.60 -6.33
CA ASP A 4 -16.71 -18.03 -6.37
C ASP A 4 -15.45 -18.28 -7.19
N LEU A 5 -14.33 -18.36 -6.50
CA LEU A 5 -13.01 -18.53 -7.10
C LEU A 5 -12.42 -19.93 -6.88
N GLY A 6 -13.24 -20.87 -6.37
CA GLY A 6 -12.77 -22.21 -6.03
C GLY A 6 -11.87 -22.25 -4.79
N ILE A 7 -11.80 -21.17 -4.03
CA ILE A 7 -11.01 -21.05 -2.80
C ILE A 7 -11.96 -21.11 -1.61
N LYS A 8 -11.56 -21.85 -0.55
CA LYS A 8 -12.36 -21.94 0.67
C LYS A 8 -12.49 -20.57 1.33
N GLU A 9 -13.65 -20.29 1.92
CA GLU A 9 -13.92 -19.03 2.58
C GLU A 9 -12.90 -18.69 3.66
N LYS A 10 -12.46 -19.70 4.44
CA LYS A 10 -11.42 -19.53 5.46
C LYS A 10 -10.11 -19.04 4.86
N ASP A 11 -9.71 -19.63 3.73
CA ASP A 11 -8.46 -19.26 3.05
C ASP A 11 -8.56 -17.87 2.44
N LEU A 12 -9.72 -17.49 1.89
CA LEU A 12 -9.96 -16.14 1.40
C LEU A 12 -9.82 -15.10 2.52
N THR A 13 -10.36 -15.39 3.69
CA THR A 13 -10.25 -14.49 4.85
C THR A 13 -8.79 -14.31 5.26
N GLU A 14 -8.02 -15.39 5.34
CA GLU A 14 -6.60 -15.31 5.70
C GLU A 14 -5.80 -14.54 4.65
N ILE A 15 -6.06 -14.77 3.37
CA ILE A 15 -5.39 -14.04 2.27
C ILE A 15 -5.71 -12.55 2.36
N ASN A 16 -6.97 -12.19 2.55
CA ASN A 16 -7.38 -10.79 2.64
C ASN A 16 -6.79 -10.10 3.87
N ASP A 17 -6.68 -10.80 5.00
CA ASP A 17 -6.02 -10.26 6.19
C ASP A 17 -4.53 -9.97 5.93
N LEU A 18 -3.82 -10.89 5.29
CA LEU A 18 -2.42 -10.70 4.92
C LEU A 18 -2.24 -9.52 3.95
N LEU A 19 -3.10 -9.44 2.94
CA LEU A 19 -3.06 -8.34 1.97
C LEU A 19 -3.35 -6.99 2.64
N ASN A 20 -4.26 -6.94 3.61
CA ASN A 20 -4.53 -5.72 4.36
C ASN A 20 -3.35 -5.32 5.26
N HIS A 21 -2.58 -6.25 5.80
CA HIS A 21 -1.32 -5.94 6.49
C HIS A 21 -0.30 -5.32 5.53
N VAL A 22 -0.15 -5.88 4.35
CA VAL A 22 0.73 -5.32 3.31
C VAL A 22 0.25 -3.93 2.91
N LEU A 23 -1.04 -3.74 2.76
CA LEU A 23 -1.63 -2.44 2.41
C LEU A 23 -1.35 -1.39 3.50
N ALA A 24 -1.49 -1.75 4.76
CA ALA A 24 -1.18 -0.86 5.88
C ALA A 24 0.30 -0.45 5.88
N ASP A 25 1.21 -1.42 5.76
CA ASP A 25 2.64 -1.17 5.73
C ASP A 25 3.04 -0.31 4.53
N GLY A 26 2.45 -0.59 3.37
CA GLY A 26 2.69 0.19 2.15
C GLY A 26 2.27 1.65 2.30
N ASN A 27 1.13 1.91 2.92
CA ASN A 27 0.66 3.27 3.16
C ASN A 27 1.56 4.02 4.15
N VAL A 28 2.04 3.36 5.20
CA VAL A 28 2.99 3.97 6.13
C VAL A 28 4.31 4.30 5.42
N LEU A 29 4.81 3.40 4.58
CA LEU A 29 6.01 3.64 3.78
C LEU A 29 5.82 4.82 2.82
N TYR A 30 4.68 4.89 2.14
CA TYR A 30 4.35 5.98 1.23
C TYR A 30 4.38 7.33 1.94
N ILE A 31 3.78 7.41 3.13
CA ILE A 31 3.78 8.64 3.93
C ILE A 31 5.19 9.04 4.31
N LYS A 32 6.03 8.10 4.75
CA LYS A 32 7.42 8.36 5.12
C LYS A 32 8.25 8.83 3.93
N LEU A 33 8.09 8.20 2.77
CA LEU A 33 8.81 8.60 1.56
C LEU A 33 8.46 10.03 1.13
N ARG A 34 7.18 10.40 1.23
CA ARG A 34 6.74 11.77 0.95
C ARG A 34 7.35 12.76 1.94
N LYS A 35 7.40 12.39 3.22
CA LYS A 35 8.04 13.23 4.23
C LYS A 35 9.50 13.49 3.90
N PHE A 36 10.25 12.46 3.55
CA PHE A 36 11.65 12.60 3.18
C PHE A 36 11.81 13.43 1.92
N HIS A 37 10.96 13.21 0.92
CA HIS A 37 10.95 14.00 -0.33
C HIS A 37 10.76 15.49 -0.05
N TRP A 38 9.84 15.84 0.85
CA TRP A 38 9.52 17.23 1.16
C TRP A 38 10.57 17.94 2.04
N ASN A 39 11.33 17.19 2.82
CA ASN A 39 12.22 17.75 3.83
C ASN A 39 13.71 17.56 3.54
N LEU A 40 14.04 17.37 2.28
CA LEU A 40 15.42 17.25 1.86
C LEU A 40 16.13 18.61 1.87
N SER A 41 17.42 18.57 2.19
CA SER A 41 18.32 19.72 2.11
C SER A 41 19.75 19.22 1.86
N GLY A 42 20.61 20.10 1.33
CA GLY A 42 22.01 19.78 1.10
C GLY A 42 22.39 19.68 -0.39
N ASP A 43 23.62 19.26 -0.64
CA ASP A 43 24.23 19.29 -1.98
C ASP A 43 23.56 18.35 -2.97
N ASN A 44 22.99 17.24 -2.49
CA ASN A 44 22.35 16.24 -3.34
C ASN A 44 20.83 16.37 -3.37
N PHE A 45 20.31 17.56 -3.06
CA PHE A 45 18.86 17.79 -2.94
C PHE A 45 18.10 17.31 -4.18
N MET A 46 18.51 17.72 -5.37
CA MET A 46 17.77 17.41 -6.61
C MET A 46 17.75 15.92 -6.91
N GLU A 47 18.87 15.24 -6.72
CA GLU A 47 18.97 13.82 -6.98
C GLU A 47 18.12 13.00 -6.00
N LEU A 48 18.19 13.33 -4.71
CA LEU A 48 17.42 12.64 -3.67
C LEU A 48 15.93 12.96 -3.77
N HIS A 49 15.61 14.21 -4.08
CA HIS A 49 14.22 14.64 -4.28
C HIS A 49 13.55 13.80 -5.38
N LYS A 50 14.22 13.67 -6.51
CA LYS A 50 13.73 12.87 -7.64
C LYS A 50 13.66 11.38 -7.29
N LEU A 51 14.67 10.85 -6.60
CA LEU A 51 14.70 9.45 -6.19
C LEU A 51 13.51 9.11 -5.28
N PHE A 52 13.27 9.94 -4.25
CA PHE A 52 12.13 9.71 -3.36
C PHE A 52 10.79 9.84 -4.06
N GLU A 53 10.67 10.75 -5.03
CA GLU A 53 9.46 10.88 -5.85
C GLU A 53 9.21 9.59 -6.65
N GLU A 54 10.22 9.05 -7.31
CA GLU A 54 10.10 7.79 -8.04
C GLU A 54 9.72 6.64 -7.11
N GLN A 55 10.28 6.61 -5.90
CA GLN A 55 9.97 5.57 -4.92
C GLN A 55 8.54 5.66 -4.41
N TYR A 56 8.05 6.85 -4.04
CA TYR A 56 6.69 6.92 -3.52
C TYR A 56 5.65 6.70 -4.62
N ASP A 57 5.94 7.06 -5.86
CA ASP A 57 5.06 6.76 -6.99
C ASP A 57 4.95 5.23 -7.21
N ALA A 58 6.07 4.53 -7.15
CA ALA A 58 6.08 3.06 -7.27
C ALA A 58 5.31 2.40 -6.13
N VAL A 59 5.46 2.89 -4.91
CA VAL A 59 4.72 2.38 -3.75
C VAL A 59 3.22 2.65 -3.90
N ALA A 60 2.84 3.84 -4.40
CA ALA A 60 1.44 4.17 -4.64
C ALA A 60 0.79 3.21 -5.64
N GLU A 61 1.48 2.88 -6.73
CA GLU A 61 0.97 1.90 -7.70
C GLU A 61 0.82 0.52 -7.08
N ALA A 62 1.80 0.08 -6.29
CA ALA A 62 1.74 -1.21 -5.60
C ALA A 62 0.58 -1.27 -4.60
N ILE A 63 0.33 -0.18 -3.86
CA ILE A 63 -0.79 -0.05 -2.93
C ILE A 63 -2.12 -0.21 -3.67
N ASP A 64 -2.28 0.46 -4.81
CA ASP A 64 -3.50 0.37 -5.60
C ASP A 64 -3.74 -1.06 -6.10
N GLU A 65 -2.70 -1.74 -6.57
CA GLU A 65 -2.80 -3.13 -7.02
C GLU A 65 -3.22 -4.06 -5.89
N VAL A 66 -2.63 -3.89 -4.71
CA VAL A 66 -2.98 -4.69 -3.53
C VAL A 66 -4.43 -4.45 -3.11
N ALA A 67 -4.85 -3.18 -3.06
CA ALA A 67 -6.22 -2.82 -2.69
C ALA A 67 -7.24 -3.40 -3.69
N GLU A 68 -6.96 -3.31 -4.97
CA GLU A 68 -7.81 -3.88 -6.02
C GLU A 68 -7.89 -5.40 -5.92
N ARG A 69 -6.78 -6.05 -5.57
CA ARG A 69 -6.74 -7.49 -5.38
C ARG A 69 -7.62 -7.93 -4.20
N ILE A 70 -7.58 -7.18 -3.10
CA ILE A 70 -8.44 -7.43 -1.94
C ILE A 70 -9.92 -7.36 -2.35
N SER A 71 -10.31 -6.33 -3.09
CA SER A 71 -11.68 -6.19 -3.59
C SER A 71 -12.07 -7.34 -4.52
N THR A 72 -11.19 -7.74 -5.42
CA THR A 72 -11.41 -8.87 -6.33
C THR A 72 -11.64 -10.17 -5.57
N LEU A 73 -10.96 -10.35 -4.44
CA LEU A 73 -11.11 -11.54 -3.58
C LEU A 73 -12.28 -11.43 -2.60
N GLY A 74 -13.12 -10.43 -2.75
CA GLY A 74 -14.32 -10.25 -1.93
C GLY A 74 -14.10 -9.66 -0.55
N GLY A 75 -12.89 -9.13 -0.28
CA GLY A 75 -12.58 -8.44 0.97
C GLY A 75 -12.84 -6.95 0.89
N VAL A 76 -12.59 -6.26 1.98
CA VAL A 76 -12.67 -4.80 2.08
C VAL A 76 -11.27 -4.27 2.35
N ALA A 77 -10.76 -3.44 1.42
CA ALA A 77 -9.47 -2.80 1.59
C ALA A 77 -9.56 -1.73 2.68
N ILE A 78 -8.63 -1.75 3.64
CA ILE A 78 -8.54 -0.69 4.65
C ILE A 78 -8.05 0.60 4.01
N GLY A 79 -8.51 1.75 4.50
CA GLY A 79 -8.19 3.04 3.87
C GLY A 79 -8.09 4.22 4.80
N THR A 80 -8.15 4.01 6.12
CA THR A 80 -8.06 5.09 7.09
C THR A 80 -6.76 5.03 7.88
N THR A 81 -6.32 6.18 8.40
CA THR A 81 -5.07 6.25 9.18
C THR A 81 -5.13 5.41 10.45
N SER A 82 -6.30 5.28 11.08
CA SER A 82 -6.46 4.44 12.25
C SER A 82 -6.36 2.95 11.91
N GLU A 83 -6.81 2.55 10.71
CA GLU A 83 -6.68 1.17 10.24
C GLU A 83 -5.25 0.80 9.91
N PHE A 84 -4.42 1.77 9.46
CA PHE A 84 -3.01 1.54 9.14
C PHE A 84 -2.10 1.45 10.36
N ALA A 85 -2.55 1.95 11.49
CA ALA A 85 -1.76 1.98 12.71
C ALA A 85 -1.57 0.58 13.34
#